data_f45860e6e62189ab9013729a101ab879
#
_entry.id   f45860e6e62189ab9013729a101ab879
#
_cell.length_a   1.000
_cell.length_b   1.000
_cell.length_c   1.000
_cell.angle_alpha   90.00
_cell.angle_beta   90.00
_cell.angle_gamma   90.00
#
_symmetry.space_group_name_H-M   'P 1'
#
loop_
_entity.id
_entity.type
_entity.pdbx_description
1 polymer ?
#
loop_
_entity_poly.entity_id
_entity_poly.type
_entity_poly.pdbx_seq_one_letter_code
_entity_poly.pdbx_strand_id
1 'polypeptide(L)'
;MYVIKRDGTRVLFDINKIVNAINKAMIHVDGSLYETDTAEEIAVIIASEGKDMTVEHIQDRVEEELMKSSRPDVAKAYILYRDQRTKERDRRSKLIRTVMRRTDATAVENANANVDEKSFSGREKEASSDIQKIIALDYTLSPEVANAHRGMLLYQHDMEKTNIGEHNCLFVDFNKLFTDGFVTRNGDIRPP
;
A
#
# COMPACT_ATOMS: atom_id res chain seq x y z
N MET A 1 -8.00 -3.18 -33.11
CA MET A 1 -7.27 -2.48 -32.05
C MET A 1 -7.35 -3.29 -30.76
N TYR A 2 -6.22 -3.46 -30.09
CA TYR A 2 -6.12 -4.23 -28.85
C TYR A 2 -5.52 -3.37 -27.74
N VAL A 3 -5.84 -3.74 -26.51
CA VAL A 3 -5.23 -3.18 -25.30
C VAL A 3 -4.29 -4.21 -24.70
N ILE A 4 -3.06 -3.79 -24.44
CA ILE A 4 -2.05 -4.59 -23.75
C ILE A 4 -2.19 -4.27 -22.26
N LYS A 5 -2.63 -5.28 -21.49
CA LYS A 5 -2.72 -5.18 -20.04
C LYS A 5 -1.34 -5.18 -19.37
N ARG A 6 -1.30 -4.84 -18.08
CA ARG A 6 -0.06 -4.82 -17.28
C ARG A 6 0.62 -6.18 -17.13
N ASP A 7 -0.14 -7.26 -17.26
CA ASP A 7 0.34 -8.65 -17.25
C ASP A 7 0.79 -9.14 -18.64
N GLY A 8 0.79 -8.27 -19.65
CA GLY A 8 1.15 -8.58 -21.02
C GLY A 8 0.00 -9.18 -21.84
N THR A 9 -1.15 -9.48 -21.27
CA THR A 9 -2.28 -10.02 -22.01
C THR A 9 -2.89 -9.00 -22.95
N ARG A 10 -3.28 -9.44 -24.16
CA ARG A 10 -3.96 -8.61 -25.16
C ARG A 10 -5.46 -8.88 -25.12
N VAL A 11 -6.24 -7.82 -25.02
CA VAL A 11 -7.70 -7.86 -25.06
C VAL A 11 -8.25 -6.88 -26.09
N LEU A 12 -9.43 -7.12 -26.62
CA LEU A 12 -10.09 -6.19 -27.51
C LEU A 12 -10.30 -4.85 -26.80
N PHE A 13 -10.08 -3.76 -27.55
CA PHE A 13 -10.36 -2.41 -27.07
C PHE A 13 -11.86 -2.26 -26.83
N ASP A 14 -12.21 -1.70 -25.68
CA ASP A 14 -13.59 -1.46 -25.26
C ASP A 14 -13.70 0.01 -24.84
N ILE A 15 -14.33 0.80 -25.69
CA ILE A 15 -14.53 2.24 -25.49
C ILE A 15 -15.30 2.55 -24.20
N ASN A 16 -16.25 1.68 -23.82
CA ASN A 16 -17.07 1.88 -22.63
C ASN A 16 -16.25 1.88 -21.34
N LYS A 17 -15.09 1.24 -21.33
CA LYS A 17 -14.19 1.28 -20.16
C LYS A 17 -13.62 2.65 -19.92
N ILE A 18 -13.33 3.40 -20.98
CA ILE A 18 -12.85 4.78 -20.89
C ILE A 18 -13.99 5.69 -20.42
N VAL A 19 -15.15 5.62 -21.09
CA VAL A 19 -16.35 6.38 -20.70
C VAL A 19 -16.70 6.16 -19.23
N ASN A 20 -16.78 4.89 -18.80
CA ASN A 20 -17.09 4.56 -17.42
C ASN A 20 -16.05 5.06 -16.41
N ALA A 21 -14.77 5.11 -16.78
CA ALA A 21 -13.72 5.62 -15.90
C ALA A 21 -13.82 7.13 -15.72
N ILE A 22 -14.09 7.88 -16.81
CA ILE A 22 -14.31 9.33 -16.77
C ILE A 22 -15.59 9.66 -16.02
N ASN A 23 -16.69 8.97 -16.29
CA ASN A 23 -17.97 9.17 -15.60
C ASN A 23 -17.85 8.96 -14.07
N LYS A 24 -17.06 8.01 -13.63
CA LYS A 24 -16.77 7.83 -12.19
C LYS A 24 -16.06 9.03 -11.57
N ALA A 25 -15.13 9.65 -12.31
CA ALA A 25 -14.48 10.87 -11.86
C ALA A 25 -15.44 12.04 -11.83
N MET A 26 -16.33 12.18 -12.81
CA MET A 26 -17.40 13.18 -12.84
C MET A 26 -18.37 13.02 -11.66
N ILE A 27 -18.86 11.82 -11.39
CA ILE A 27 -19.72 11.52 -10.25
C ILE A 27 -19.04 11.87 -8.93
N HIS A 28 -17.73 11.63 -8.83
CA HIS A 28 -16.98 11.98 -7.62
C HIS A 28 -16.92 13.49 -7.37
N VAL A 29 -16.86 14.29 -8.44
CA VAL A 29 -16.82 15.76 -8.35
C VAL A 29 -18.22 16.36 -8.17
N ASP A 30 -19.18 15.91 -8.97
CA ASP A 30 -20.50 16.53 -9.08
C ASP A 30 -21.56 15.88 -8.18
N GLY A 31 -21.26 14.73 -7.58
CA GLY A 31 -22.22 13.93 -6.79
C GLY A 31 -23.23 13.14 -7.63
N SER A 32 -23.36 13.42 -8.92
CA SER A 32 -24.22 12.71 -9.86
C SER A 32 -23.71 12.89 -11.29
N LEU A 33 -24.20 12.06 -12.19
CA LEU A 33 -23.84 12.13 -13.61
C LEU A 33 -24.76 13.13 -14.33
N TYR A 34 -24.22 14.30 -14.68
CA TYR A 34 -24.97 15.33 -15.40
C TYR A 34 -24.61 15.45 -16.89
N GLU A 35 -23.35 15.12 -17.25
CA GLU A 35 -22.84 15.20 -18.62
C GLU A 35 -22.14 13.90 -18.99
N THR A 36 -22.56 13.30 -20.12
CA THR A 36 -21.89 12.12 -20.69
C THR A 36 -21.07 12.48 -21.93
N ASP A 37 -21.40 13.58 -22.59
CA ASP A 37 -20.85 13.95 -23.91
C ASP A 37 -19.33 14.11 -23.87
N THR A 38 -18.78 14.79 -22.86
CA THR A 38 -17.33 14.95 -22.71
C THR A 38 -16.60 13.60 -22.54
N ALA A 39 -17.18 12.66 -21.82
CA ALA A 39 -16.59 11.34 -21.64
C ALA A 39 -16.59 10.52 -22.94
N GLU A 40 -17.66 10.63 -23.71
CA GLU A 40 -17.81 9.95 -24.99
C GLU A 40 -16.88 10.58 -26.05
N GLU A 41 -16.81 11.90 -26.13
CA GLU A 41 -15.89 12.62 -27.02
C GLU A 41 -14.44 12.21 -26.79
N ILE A 42 -13.96 12.23 -25.55
CA ILE A 42 -12.61 11.83 -25.20
C ILE A 42 -12.35 10.35 -25.56
N ALA A 43 -13.31 9.48 -25.29
CA ALA A 43 -13.18 8.07 -25.61
C ALA A 43 -13.12 7.82 -27.12
N VAL A 44 -13.86 8.60 -27.93
CA VAL A 44 -13.81 8.56 -29.40
C VAL A 44 -12.47 9.08 -29.92
N ILE A 45 -11.94 10.16 -29.37
CA ILE A 45 -10.62 10.70 -29.75
C ILE A 45 -9.55 9.61 -29.55
N ILE A 46 -9.53 8.94 -28.41
CA ILE A 46 -8.56 7.88 -28.12
C ILE A 46 -8.76 6.66 -29.03
N ALA A 47 -10.02 6.28 -29.30
CA ALA A 47 -10.34 5.18 -30.21
C ALA A 47 -9.88 5.47 -31.65
N SER A 48 -9.90 6.74 -32.07
CA SER A 48 -9.50 7.18 -33.43
C SER A 48 -8.01 7.00 -33.72
N GLU A 49 -7.16 6.82 -32.68
CA GLU A 49 -5.73 6.52 -32.86
C GLU A 49 -5.49 5.18 -33.59
N GLY A 50 -6.44 4.25 -33.54
CA GLY A 50 -6.48 3.04 -34.36
C GLY A 50 -5.36 2.02 -34.16
N LYS A 51 -4.46 2.24 -33.20
CA LYS A 51 -3.30 1.39 -32.88
C LYS A 51 -3.49 0.62 -31.60
N ASP A 52 -2.70 -0.46 -31.42
CA ASP A 52 -2.65 -1.17 -30.16
C ASP A 52 -1.99 -0.29 -29.09
N MET A 53 -2.58 -0.21 -27.91
CA MET A 53 -2.15 0.66 -26.82
C MET A 53 -2.03 -0.10 -25.52
N THR A 54 -1.11 0.34 -24.63
CA THR A 54 -1.07 -0.12 -23.25
C THR A 54 -2.15 0.56 -22.41
N VAL A 55 -2.52 -0.04 -21.29
CA VAL A 55 -3.46 0.59 -20.33
C VAL A 55 -2.91 1.93 -19.83
N GLU A 56 -1.60 2.02 -19.59
CA GLU A 56 -0.93 3.24 -19.17
C GLU A 56 -1.07 4.34 -20.21
N HIS A 57 -0.77 4.02 -21.47
CA HIS A 57 -0.89 4.99 -22.57
C HIS A 57 -2.32 5.51 -22.71
N ILE A 58 -3.33 4.64 -22.63
CA ILE A 58 -4.74 5.07 -22.65
C ILE A 58 -5.04 6.02 -21.48
N GLN A 59 -4.55 5.71 -20.26
CA GLN A 59 -4.76 6.56 -19.11
C GLN A 59 -4.09 7.92 -19.24
N ASP A 60 -2.85 7.95 -19.77
CA ASP A 60 -2.13 9.20 -20.03
C ASP A 60 -2.91 10.06 -21.05
N ARG A 61 -3.44 9.44 -22.13
CA ARG A 61 -4.27 10.14 -23.12
C ARG A 61 -5.57 10.68 -22.53
N VAL A 62 -6.23 9.92 -21.65
CA VAL A 62 -7.43 10.39 -20.94
C VAL A 62 -7.11 11.62 -20.08
N GLU A 63 -5.99 11.60 -19.35
CA GLU A 63 -5.56 12.74 -18.54
C GLU A 63 -5.30 13.98 -19.40
N GLU A 64 -4.56 13.82 -20.50
CA GLU A 64 -4.27 14.91 -21.43
C GLU A 64 -5.53 15.54 -22.01
N GLU A 65 -6.50 14.74 -22.45
CA GLU A 65 -7.73 15.27 -23.05
C GLU A 65 -8.66 15.88 -21.98
N LEU A 66 -8.73 15.31 -20.78
CA LEU A 66 -9.45 15.92 -19.65
C LEU A 66 -8.84 17.26 -19.24
N MET A 67 -7.51 17.39 -19.24
CA MET A 67 -6.84 18.66 -18.94
C MET A 67 -7.09 19.75 -19.99
N LYS A 68 -7.33 19.37 -21.25
CA LYS A 68 -7.71 20.30 -22.34
C LYS A 68 -9.19 20.66 -22.32
N SER A 69 -10.02 19.87 -21.67
CA SER A 69 -11.46 20.09 -21.58
C SER A 69 -11.80 21.28 -20.67
N SER A 70 -13.07 21.66 -20.64
CA SER A 70 -13.59 22.67 -19.72
C SER A 70 -13.67 22.21 -18.25
N ARG A 71 -13.27 20.94 -17.94
CA ARG A 71 -13.43 20.29 -16.63
C ARG A 71 -12.09 19.88 -15.99
N PRO A 72 -11.21 20.85 -15.65
CA PRO A 72 -9.95 20.55 -14.96
C PRO A 72 -10.13 19.94 -13.56
N ASP A 73 -11.28 20.15 -12.94
CA ASP A 73 -11.69 19.52 -11.69
C ASP A 73 -11.85 18.00 -11.83
N VAL A 74 -12.48 17.54 -12.90
CA VAL A 74 -12.62 16.13 -13.25
C VAL A 74 -11.26 15.52 -13.60
N ALA A 75 -10.42 16.25 -14.35
CA ALA A 75 -9.05 15.82 -14.64
C ALA A 75 -8.27 15.55 -13.36
N LYS A 76 -8.33 16.49 -12.40
CA LYS A 76 -7.68 16.33 -11.09
C LYS A 76 -8.20 15.11 -10.32
N ALA A 77 -9.51 14.92 -10.27
CA ALA A 77 -10.12 13.76 -9.61
C ALA A 77 -9.68 12.44 -10.25
N TYR A 78 -9.62 12.38 -11.58
CA TYR A 78 -9.17 11.21 -12.32
C TYR A 78 -7.71 10.85 -12.02
N ILE A 79 -6.80 11.85 -12.06
CA ILE A 79 -5.37 11.68 -11.75
C ILE A 79 -5.17 11.18 -10.32
N LEU A 80 -5.83 11.80 -9.34
CA LEU A 80 -5.72 11.39 -7.94
C LEU A 80 -6.24 9.96 -7.72
N TYR A 81 -7.35 9.59 -8.33
CA TYR A 81 -7.87 8.23 -8.27
C TYR A 81 -6.91 7.21 -8.90
N ARG A 82 -6.33 7.53 -10.07
CA ARG A 82 -5.32 6.68 -10.73
C ARG A 82 -4.09 6.48 -9.83
N ASP A 83 -3.58 7.54 -9.24
CA ASP A 83 -2.44 7.49 -8.32
C ASP A 83 -2.74 6.61 -7.10
N GLN A 84 -3.89 6.80 -6.46
CA GLN A 84 -4.33 5.98 -5.34
C GLN A 84 -4.39 4.49 -5.72
N ARG A 85 -5.02 4.16 -6.86
CA ARG A 85 -5.12 2.77 -7.33
C ARG A 85 -3.76 2.16 -7.68
N THR A 86 -2.81 2.96 -8.14
CA THR A 86 -1.44 2.52 -8.39
C THR A 86 -0.73 2.20 -7.08
N LYS A 87 -0.79 3.10 -6.10
CA LYS A 87 -0.24 2.89 -4.76
C LYS A 87 -0.82 1.64 -4.08
N GLU A 88 -2.12 1.41 -4.17
CA GLU A 88 -2.77 0.20 -3.63
C GLU A 88 -2.24 -1.08 -4.28
N ARG A 89 -2.11 -1.10 -5.60
CA ARG A 89 -1.53 -2.26 -6.32
C ARG A 89 -0.10 -2.53 -5.93
N ASP A 90 0.72 -1.48 -5.82
CA ASP A 90 2.13 -1.60 -5.46
C ASP A 90 2.30 -2.12 -4.04
N ARG A 91 1.49 -1.63 -3.11
CA ARG A 91 1.44 -2.14 -1.73
C ARG A 91 1.07 -3.62 -1.68
N ARG A 92 -0.01 -4.01 -2.37
CA ARG A 92 -0.44 -5.41 -2.45
C ARG A 92 0.64 -6.30 -3.07
N SER A 93 1.28 -5.86 -4.15
CA SER A 93 2.38 -6.58 -4.80
C SER A 93 3.58 -6.72 -3.88
N LYS A 94 3.90 -5.69 -3.08
CA LYS A 94 4.98 -5.73 -2.09
C LYS A 94 4.71 -6.76 -1.00
N LEU A 95 3.49 -6.79 -0.44
CA LEU A 95 3.09 -7.77 0.58
C LEU A 95 3.21 -9.21 0.05
N ILE A 96 2.63 -9.48 -1.11
CA ILE A 96 2.68 -10.82 -1.73
C ILE A 96 4.12 -11.25 -1.98
N ARG A 97 4.96 -10.39 -2.57
CA ARG A 97 6.38 -10.70 -2.83
C ARG A 97 7.15 -10.99 -1.53
N THR A 98 6.85 -10.25 -0.46
CA THR A 98 7.48 -10.46 0.85
C THR A 98 7.13 -11.84 1.41
N VAL A 99 5.85 -12.22 1.38
CA VAL A 99 5.41 -13.55 1.82
C VAL A 99 6.09 -14.65 1.00
N MET A 100 6.02 -14.57 -0.33
CA MET A 100 6.61 -15.58 -1.21
C MET A 100 8.12 -15.72 -0.99
N ARG A 101 8.84 -14.61 -0.84
CA ARG A 101 10.28 -14.64 -0.56
C ARG A 101 10.61 -15.41 0.72
N ARG A 102 9.79 -15.27 1.77
CA ARG A 102 10.00 -15.97 3.05
C ARG A 102 9.58 -17.43 2.98
N THR A 103 8.48 -17.73 2.30
CA THR A 103 8.01 -19.12 2.15
C THR A 103 8.92 -19.95 1.28
N ASP A 104 9.54 -19.35 0.26
CA ASP A 104 10.46 -20.01 -0.68
C ASP A 104 11.93 -19.94 -0.24
N ALA A 105 12.23 -19.30 0.90
CA ALA A 105 13.60 -19.13 1.37
C ALA A 105 14.27 -20.48 1.66
N THR A 106 15.31 -20.79 0.92
CA THR A 106 16.18 -21.96 1.10
C THR A 106 17.48 -21.63 1.84
N ALA A 107 17.81 -20.34 1.93
CA ALA A 107 19.00 -19.82 2.60
C ALA A 107 18.59 -18.92 3.78
N VAL A 108 19.34 -19.03 4.88
CA VAL A 108 19.17 -18.17 6.06
C VAL A 108 20.03 -16.93 5.84
N GLU A 109 19.37 -15.80 5.59
CA GLU A 109 20.08 -14.51 5.48
C GLU A 109 20.20 -13.81 6.85
N ASN A 110 19.27 -14.05 7.78
CA ASN A 110 19.26 -13.44 9.11
C ASN A 110 18.66 -14.43 10.12
N ALA A 111 19.48 -15.30 10.69
CA ALA A 111 19.01 -16.21 11.73
C ALA A 111 18.60 -15.45 13.00
N ASN A 112 17.33 -15.58 13.38
CA ASN A 112 16.90 -15.16 14.70
C ASN A 112 17.38 -16.20 15.73
N ALA A 113 18.06 -15.78 16.79
CA ALA A 113 18.63 -16.66 17.81
C ALA A 113 17.60 -17.61 18.46
N ASN A 114 16.32 -17.26 18.40
CA ASN A 114 15.23 -18.01 19.06
C ASN A 114 14.39 -18.87 18.11
N VAL A 115 14.60 -18.78 16.79
CA VAL A 115 13.77 -19.48 15.79
C VAL A 115 14.65 -19.94 14.63
N ASP A 116 14.57 -21.24 14.32
CA ASP A 116 15.16 -21.75 13.08
C ASP A 116 14.29 -21.33 11.88
N GLU A 117 14.76 -20.33 11.13
CA GLU A 117 14.07 -19.81 9.95
C GLU A 117 13.90 -20.85 8.82
N LYS A 118 14.64 -21.94 8.86
CA LYS A 118 14.48 -23.05 7.89
C LYS A 118 13.31 -23.96 8.23
N SER A 119 12.84 -23.95 9.49
CA SER A 119 11.66 -24.70 9.88
C SER A 119 10.39 -24.11 9.26
N PHE A 120 9.33 -24.90 9.18
CA PHE A 120 8.02 -24.39 8.75
C PHE A 120 7.53 -23.25 9.64
N SER A 121 7.61 -23.42 10.96
CA SER A 121 7.21 -22.40 11.94
C SER A 121 8.10 -21.15 11.86
N GLY A 122 9.39 -21.31 11.59
CA GLY A 122 10.31 -20.18 11.40
C GLY A 122 9.94 -19.35 10.19
N ARG A 123 9.71 -19.97 9.05
CA ARG A 123 9.29 -19.28 7.83
C ARG A 123 7.95 -18.55 7.97
N GLU A 124 6.99 -19.19 8.63
CA GLU A 124 5.69 -18.58 8.93
C GLU A 124 5.85 -17.36 9.84
N LYS A 125 6.62 -17.48 10.92
CA LYS A 125 6.89 -16.40 11.85
C LYS A 125 7.58 -15.21 11.17
N GLU A 126 8.62 -15.45 10.37
CA GLU A 126 9.33 -14.39 9.66
C GLU A 126 8.45 -13.73 8.59
N ALA A 127 7.65 -14.48 7.86
CA ALA A 127 6.69 -13.92 6.92
C ALA A 127 5.67 -13.03 7.62
N SER A 128 5.15 -13.49 8.76
CA SER A 128 4.22 -12.71 9.59
C SER A 128 4.87 -11.43 10.13
N SER A 129 6.09 -11.53 10.65
CA SER A 129 6.87 -10.39 11.15
C SER A 129 7.08 -9.33 10.06
N ASP A 130 7.52 -9.74 8.87
CA ASP A 130 7.73 -8.82 7.75
C ASP A 130 6.42 -8.14 7.28
N ILE A 131 5.30 -8.86 7.28
CA ILE A 131 3.99 -8.29 6.98
C ILE A 131 3.62 -7.24 8.02
N GLN A 132 3.76 -7.55 9.31
CA GLN A 132 3.44 -6.61 10.39
C GLN A 132 4.30 -5.35 10.34
N LYS A 133 5.59 -5.45 10.01
CA LYS A 133 6.47 -4.29 9.78
C LYS A 133 6.00 -3.41 8.61
N ILE A 134 5.58 -4.03 7.52
CA ILE A 134 5.02 -3.30 6.37
C ILE A 134 3.73 -2.58 6.77
N ILE A 135 2.84 -3.25 7.50
CA ILE A 135 1.59 -2.65 7.99
C ILE A 135 1.89 -1.48 8.93
N ALA A 136 2.83 -1.65 9.87
CA ALA A 136 3.23 -0.58 10.77
C ALA A 136 3.71 0.66 10.01
N LEU A 137 4.63 0.48 9.06
CA LEU A 137 5.25 1.58 8.30
C LEU A 137 4.33 2.24 7.27
N ASP A 138 3.43 1.49 6.67
CA ASP A 138 2.63 1.98 5.54
C ASP A 138 1.21 2.39 5.96
N TYR A 139 0.73 1.97 7.16
CA TYR A 139 -0.66 2.20 7.57
C TYR A 139 -0.85 2.68 9.01
N THR A 140 0.01 2.25 9.95
CA THR A 140 -0.22 2.51 11.40
C THR A 140 0.52 3.74 11.88
N LEU A 141 1.80 3.86 11.54
CA LEU A 141 2.64 4.99 11.95
C LEU A 141 2.31 6.23 11.12
N SER A 142 2.49 7.41 11.74
CA SER A 142 2.39 8.65 10.97
C SER A 142 3.48 8.70 9.88
N PRO A 143 3.22 9.39 8.75
CA PRO A 143 4.21 9.49 7.68
C PRO A 143 5.56 10.03 8.14
N GLU A 144 5.58 10.95 9.11
CA GLU A 144 6.81 11.55 9.66
C GLU A 144 7.63 10.50 10.39
N VAL A 145 7.00 9.71 11.27
CA VAL A 145 7.66 8.64 12.05
C VAL A 145 8.13 7.53 11.12
N ALA A 146 7.29 7.12 10.18
CA ALA A 146 7.64 6.08 9.20
C ALA A 146 8.84 6.50 8.32
N ASN A 147 8.87 7.76 7.88
CA ASN A 147 9.98 8.29 7.08
C ASN A 147 11.26 8.46 7.91
N ALA A 148 11.15 8.91 9.17
CA ALA A 148 12.29 8.99 10.08
C ALA A 148 12.90 7.59 10.31
N HIS A 149 12.08 6.57 10.49
CA HIS A 149 12.55 5.18 10.61
C HIS A 149 13.24 4.69 9.32
N ARG A 150 12.62 4.91 8.14
CA ARG A 150 13.22 4.53 6.84
C ARG A 150 14.52 5.28 6.56
N GLY A 151 14.61 6.53 7.01
CA GLY A 151 15.81 7.37 6.90
C GLY A 151 16.85 7.12 7.98
N MET A 152 16.67 6.13 8.86
CA MET A 152 17.57 5.79 9.96
C MET A 152 17.80 6.93 10.97
N LEU A 153 16.88 7.89 11.03
CA LEU A 153 16.89 8.96 12.05
C LEU A 153 16.25 8.50 13.38
N LEU A 154 15.36 7.53 13.29
CA LEU A 154 14.69 6.88 14.40
C LEU A 154 14.71 5.37 14.17
N TYR A 155 15.01 4.60 15.21
CA TYR A 155 14.85 3.15 15.17
C TYR A 155 13.79 2.71 16.16
N GLN A 156 12.73 2.08 15.66
CA GLN A 156 11.73 1.44 16.49
C GLN A 156 12.03 -0.05 16.58
N HIS A 157 12.34 -0.50 17.80
CA HIS A 157 12.53 -1.90 18.12
C HIS A 157 11.19 -2.66 18.08
N ASP A 158 11.23 -3.93 17.73
CA ASP A 158 10.03 -4.81 17.68
C ASP A 158 8.87 -4.20 16.88
N MET A 159 9.18 -3.62 15.73
CA MET A 159 8.20 -2.91 14.90
C MET A 159 6.99 -3.78 14.51
N GLU A 160 7.18 -5.07 14.34
CA GLU A 160 6.12 -6.05 14.08
C GLU A 160 5.08 -6.12 15.20
N LYS A 161 5.44 -5.68 16.40
CA LYS A 161 4.56 -5.65 17.58
C LYS A 161 3.71 -4.37 17.66
N THR A 162 4.06 -3.35 16.90
CA THR A 162 3.40 -2.03 16.93
C THR A 162 1.89 -2.13 16.72
N ASN A 163 1.45 -2.95 15.74
CA ASN A 163 0.04 -3.07 15.39
C ASN A 163 -0.82 -3.72 16.45
N ILE A 164 -0.22 -4.54 17.30
CA ILE A 164 -0.92 -5.29 18.36
C ILE A 164 -0.67 -4.73 19.75
N GLY A 165 0.17 -3.68 19.86
CA GLY A 165 0.48 -3.03 21.13
C GLY A 165 1.27 -3.91 22.10
N GLU A 166 1.95 -4.95 21.60
CA GLU A 166 2.81 -5.79 22.42
C GLU A 166 4.18 -5.14 22.60
N HIS A 167 4.68 -5.10 23.81
CA HIS A 167 6.01 -4.58 24.15
C HIS A 167 6.84 -5.70 24.79
N ASN A 168 7.98 -6.01 24.19
CA ASN A 168 8.94 -6.98 24.73
C ASN A 168 10.00 -6.32 25.62
N CYS A 169 10.15 -5.01 25.51
CA CYS A 169 11.08 -4.22 26.28
C CYS A 169 10.32 -3.27 27.21
N LEU A 170 10.81 -3.12 28.41
CA LEU A 170 10.31 -2.13 29.33
C LEU A 170 11.46 -1.28 29.88
N PHE A 171 11.16 -0.02 30.13
CA PHE A 171 12.06 0.85 30.87
C PHE A 171 11.88 0.56 32.37
N VAL A 172 12.99 0.30 33.05
CA VAL A 172 13.00 0.08 34.51
C VAL A 172 13.71 1.25 35.15
N ASP A 173 12.96 2.04 35.91
CA ASP A 173 13.54 3.03 36.81
C ASP A 173 14.06 2.30 38.06
N PHE A 174 15.37 2.06 38.10
CA PHE A 174 16.00 1.35 39.23
C PHE A 174 15.86 2.10 40.55
N ASN A 175 15.87 3.43 40.57
CA ASN A 175 15.68 4.19 41.79
C ASN A 175 14.29 3.91 42.34
N LYS A 176 13.27 3.97 41.52
CA LYS A 176 11.90 3.67 41.92
C LYS A 176 11.71 2.22 42.29
N LEU A 177 12.30 1.30 41.55
CA LEU A 177 12.24 -0.12 41.81
C LEU A 177 12.83 -0.47 43.20
N PHE A 178 13.98 0.13 43.53
CA PHE A 178 14.65 -0.14 44.81
C PHE A 178 14.06 0.67 45.99
N THR A 179 13.25 1.68 45.71
CA THR A 179 12.58 2.44 46.79
C THR A 179 11.19 1.90 47.09
N ASP A 180 10.40 1.69 46.04
CA ASP A 180 8.97 1.39 46.15
C ASP A 180 8.62 -0.08 45.88
N GLY A 181 9.56 -0.84 45.27
CA GLY A 181 9.27 -2.18 44.75
C GLY A 181 8.44 -2.14 43.47
N PHE A 182 7.74 -3.21 43.18
CA PHE A 182 6.88 -3.28 41.99
C PHE A 182 5.69 -4.22 42.20
N VAL A 183 4.69 -4.05 41.35
CA VAL A 183 3.49 -4.90 41.30
C VAL A 183 3.58 -5.81 40.10
N THR A 184 3.41 -7.11 40.30
CA THR A 184 3.39 -8.10 39.23
C THR A 184 2.07 -8.00 38.44
N ARG A 185 2.02 -8.62 37.25
CA ARG A 185 0.79 -8.70 36.45
C ARG A 185 -0.37 -9.33 37.22
N ASN A 186 -0.09 -10.23 38.16
CA ASN A 186 -1.11 -10.91 38.95
C ASN A 186 -1.52 -10.10 40.20
N GLY A 187 -0.98 -8.89 40.35
CA GLY A 187 -1.28 -8.02 41.49
C GLY A 187 -0.42 -8.27 42.75
N ASP A 188 0.54 -9.20 42.69
CA ASP A 188 1.46 -9.41 43.82
C ASP A 188 2.38 -8.20 43.99
N ILE A 189 2.51 -7.72 45.21
CA ILE A 189 3.46 -6.67 45.55
C ILE A 189 4.79 -7.31 45.89
N ARG A 190 5.85 -6.88 45.23
CA ARG A 190 7.23 -7.25 45.54
C ARG A 190 7.91 -6.06 46.20
N PRO A 191 8.31 -6.19 47.45
CA PRO A 191 9.04 -5.13 48.15
C PRO A 191 10.41 -4.88 47.49
N PRO A 192 11.02 -3.73 47.77
CA PRO A 192 12.37 -3.39 47.32
C PRO A 192 13.41 -4.43 47.74
#